data_97769117d85211cbe2f4d3fdc2251ca4
#
_entry.id   97769117d85211cbe2f4d3fdc2251ca4
#
_cell.length_a   1.000
_cell.length_b   1.000
_cell.length_c   1.000
_cell.angle_alpha   90.00
_cell.angle_beta   90.00
_cell.angle_gamma   90.00
#
_symmetry.space_group_name_H-M   'P 1'
#
loop_
_entity.id
_entity.type
_entity.pdbx_description
1 polymer ?
#
loop_
_entity_poly.entity_id
_entity_poly.type
_entity_poly.pdbx_seq_one_letter_code
_entity_poly.pdbx_strand_id
1 'polypeptide(L)'
;MIYLVAGLIIGFFVALPVGASAVMCISRSLQYGFLAGLYTGFGVALADLAYGILAVFGLFAISGETLESQPVLRLAGAFCIMFLGLRMMSKIEVTTNKNIDHETAIKDIVTGFLVTISNPLTIIAFIAALSYVNYLMEQINYLGSSLIVLGIFIGSFVWWLILCSFSIKFKERLTPKMIRKINFISGGLIFVFGILLVISIKGI
;
A
#
# COMPACT_ATOMS: atom_id res chain seq x y z
N MET A 1 8.76 12.58 15.53
CA MET A 1 7.28 12.50 15.41
C MET A 1 6.80 12.63 13.97
N ILE A 2 7.24 13.63 13.21
CA ILE A 2 6.78 13.85 11.81
C ILE A 2 7.08 12.66 10.89
N TYR A 3 8.23 12.02 11.01
CA TYR A 3 8.62 10.85 10.23
C TYR A 3 7.70 9.63 10.45
N LEU A 4 7.31 9.38 11.70
CA LEU A 4 6.38 8.31 12.03
C LEU A 4 5.00 8.57 11.41
N VAL A 5 4.51 9.81 11.50
CA VAL A 5 3.22 10.21 10.91
C VAL A 5 3.25 10.09 9.39
N ALA A 6 4.34 10.51 8.75
CA ALA A 6 4.52 10.35 7.31
C ALA A 6 4.47 8.85 6.92
N GLY A 7 5.20 8.00 7.65
CA GLY A 7 5.15 6.56 7.44
C GLY A 7 3.76 5.96 7.62
N LEU A 8 3.02 6.36 8.67
CA LEU A 8 1.64 5.93 8.91
C LEU A 8 0.72 6.27 7.73
N ILE A 9 0.81 7.50 7.23
CA ILE A 9 0.02 7.96 6.10
C ILE A 9 0.37 7.14 4.85
N ILE A 10 1.66 6.98 4.54
CA ILE A 10 2.10 6.21 3.38
C ILE A 10 1.60 4.77 3.46
N GLY A 11 1.87 4.07 4.58
CA GLY A 11 1.48 2.67 4.76
C GLY A 11 -0.03 2.47 4.64
N PHE A 12 -0.81 3.37 5.24
CA PHE A 12 -2.27 3.32 5.15
C PHE A 12 -2.76 3.53 3.71
N PHE A 13 -2.29 4.56 3.01
CA PHE A 13 -2.77 4.89 1.66
C PHE A 13 -2.27 3.92 0.60
N VAL A 14 -1.06 3.38 0.72
CA VAL A 14 -0.54 2.36 -0.21
C VAL A 14 -1.29 1.03 -0.05
N ALA A 15 -1.73 0.69 1.17
CA ALA A 15 -2.53 -0.51 1.43
C ALA A 15 -4.02 -0.38 1.03
N LEU A 16 -4.53 0.85 0.85
CA LEU A 16 -5.95 1.16 0.58
C LEU A 16 -6.51 0.51 -0.70
N PRO A 17 -5.73 0.34 -1.79
CA PRO A 17 -6.18 -0.32 -2.99
C PRO A 17 -6.70 -1.74 -2.73
N VAL A 18 -7.96 -2.00 -3.11
CA VAL A 18 -8.56 -3.35 -3.00
C VAL A 18 -8.10 -4.20 -4.18
N GLY A 19 -6.92 -4.79 -4.03
CA GLY A 19 -6.32 -5.76 -4.96
C GLY A 19 -6.48 -7.21 -4.51
N ALA A 20 -5.61 -8.09 -5.00
CA ALA A 20 -5.61 -9.52 -4.67
C ALA A 20 -5.49 -9.77 -3.16
N SER A 21 -4.60 -9.05 -2.47
CA SER A 21 -4.40 -9.15 -1.02
C SER A 21 -5.66 -8.79 -0.24
N ALA A 22 -6.36 -7.71 -0.65
CA ALA A 22 -7.60 -7.29 0.01
C ALA A 22 -8.73 -8.30 -0.21
N VAL A 23 -8.89 -8.81 -1.43
CA VAL A 23 -9.87 -9.86 -1.72
C VAL A 23 -9.61 -11.10 -0.88
N MET A 24 -8.35 -11.48 -0.72
CA MET A 24 -7.97 -12.63 0.10
C MET A 24 -8.28 -12.40 1.59
N CYS A 25 -7.93 -11.22 2.15
CA CYS A 25 -8.27 -10.85 3.52
C CYS A 25 -9.79 -10.86 3.76
N ILE A 26 -10.56 -10.26 2.85
CA ILE A 26 -12.03 -10.24 2.90
C ILE A 26 -12.58 -11.68 2.86
N SER A 27 -12.15 -12.49 1.88
CA SER A 27 -12.63 -13.85 1.71
C SER A 27 -12.35 -14.71 2.93
N ARG A 28 -11.14 -14.65 3.48
CA ARG A 28 -10.78 -15.38 4.71
C ARG A 28 -11.54 -14.88 5.93
N SER A 29 -11.71 -13.56 6.07
CA SER A 29 -12.54 -13.00 7.15
C SER A 29 -13.98 -13.52 7.09
N LEU A 30 -14.56 -13.60 5.89
CA LEU A 30 -15.96 -14.03 5.70
C LEU A 30 -16.15 -15.54 5.85
N GLN A 31 -15.17 -16.36 5.46
CA GLN A 31 -15.27 -17.82 5.46
C GLN A 31 -14.81 -18.43 6.79
N TYR A 32 -13.71 -17.92 7.34
CA TYR A 32 -13.00 -18.52 8.50
C TYR A 32 -12.96 -17.60 9.73
N GLY A 33 -13.56 -16.42 9.63
CA GLY A 33 -13.65 -15.47 10.73
C GLY A 33 -12.57 -14.39 10.73
N PHE A 34 -12.74 -13.41 11.62
CA PHE A 34 -11.91 -12.20 11.69
C PHE A 34 -10.41 -12.49 11.76
N LEU A 35 -10.01 -13.45 12.61
CA LEU A 35 -8.59 -13.73 12.83
C LEU A 35 -7.89 -14.29 11.58
N ALA A 36 -8.56 -15.13 10.79
CA ALA A 36 -7.98 -15.66 9.55
C ALA A 36 -7.68 -14.53 8.54
N GLY A 37 -8.63 -13.59 8.38
CA GLY A 37 -8.38 -12.41 7.57
C GLY A 37 -7.29 -11.51 8.14
N LEU A 38 -7.25 -11.33 9.47
CA LEU A 38 -6.25 -10.49 10.14
C LEU A 38 -4.84 -11.08 10.05
N TYR A 39 -4.66 -12.40 10.18
CA TYR A 39 -3.38 -13.06 9.96
C TYR A 39 -2.89 -12.85 8.52
N THR A 40 -3.79 -12.95 7.55
CA THR A 40 -3.47 -12.62 6.15
C THR A 40 -3.04 -11.15 6.03
N GLY A 41 -3.80 -10.22 6.61
CA GLY A 41 -3.49 -8.79 6.61
C GLY A 41 -2.17 -8.46 7.32
N PHE A 42 -1.83 -9.19 8.39
CA PHE A 42 -0.54 -9.06 9.05
C PHE A 42 0.61 -9.48 8.12
N GLY A 43 0.44 -10.58 7.36
CA GLY A 43 1.40 -10.99 6.34
C GLY A 43 1.58 -9.93 5.25
N VAL A 44 0.49 -9.30 4.81
CA VAL A 44 0.55 -8.18 3.86
C VAL A 44 1.32 -7.00 4.44
N ALA A 45 1.04 -6.62 5.70
CA ALA A 45 1.76 -5.52 6.35
C ALA A 45 3.26 -5.82 6.53
N LEU A 46 3.65 -7.07 6.73
CA LEU A 46 5.06 -7.48 6.73
C LEU A 46 5.72 -7.32 5.35
N ALA A 47 5.00 -7.58 4.26
CA ALA A 47 5.49 -7.32 2.90
C ALA A 47 5.62 -5.81 2.64
N ASP A 48 4.66 -5.01 3.10
CA ASP A 48 4.71 -3.55 3.01
C ASP A 48 5.89 -2.98 3.82
N LEU A 49 6.18 -3.57 5.00
CA LEU A 49 7.38 -3.27 5.79
C LEU A 49 8.66 -3.56 5.00
N ALA A 50 8.74 -4.74 4.37
CA ALA A 50 9.89 -5.12 3.56
C ALA A 50 10.10 -4.15 2.38
N TYR A 51 9.04 -3.78 1.69
CA TYR A 51 9.10 -2.77 0.63
C TYR A 51 9.47 -1.38 1.18
N GLY A 52 8.95 -1.00 2.35
CA GLY A 52 9.34 0.23 3.03
C GLY A 52 10.83 0.26 3.34
N ILE A 53 11.40 -0.83 3.86
CA ILE A 53 12.84 -0.97 4.11
C ILE A 53 13.61 -0.83 2.80
N LEU A 54 13.26 -1.59 1.76
CA LEU A 54 13.93 -1.55 0.47
C LEU A 54 13.87 -0.16 -0.17
N ALA A 55 12.73 0.51 -0.10
CA ALA A 55 12.58 1.82 -0.70
C ALA A 55 13.28 2.92 0.09
N VAL A 56 13.20 2.92 1.44
CA VAL A 56 13.87 3.92 2.28
C VAL A 56 15.38 3.75 2.22
N PHE A 57 15.89 2.55 2.50
CA PHE A 57 17.32 2.31 2.54
C PHE A 57 17.94 2.13 1.15
N GLY A 58 17.18 1.63 0.17
CA GLY A 58 17.58 1.58 -1.23
C GLY A 58 17.75 2.98 -1.82
N LEU A 59 16.85 3.91 -1.54
CA LEU A 59 17.01 5.31 -1.91
C LEU A 59 18.23 5.93 -1.23
N PHE A 60 18.50 5.62 0.04
CA PHE A 60 19.73 6.07 0.74
C PHE A 60 21.01 5.59 0.07
N ALA A 61 21.05 4.33 -0.39
CA ALA A 61 22.23 3.76 -1.04
C ALA A 61 22.49 4.38 -2.43
N ILE A 62 21.45 4.90 -3.08
CA ILE A 62 21.54 5.51 -4.41
C ILE A 62 21.72 7.04 -4.31
N SER A 63 21.34 7.66 -3.19
CA SER A 63 21.33 9.13 -3.00
C SER A 63 22.70 9.74 -2.61
N GLY A 64 23.79 9.27 -3.25
CA GLY A 64 24.92 10.21 -3.44
C GLY A 64 24.46 11.31 -4.39
N GLU A 65 24.23 12.52 -3.88
CA GLU A 65 24.00 13.84 -4.54
C GLU A 65 23.13 13.93 -5.82
N THR A 66 22.85 12.81 -6.51
CA THR A 66 22.26 12.80 -7.86
C THR A 66 20.75 12.60 -7.92
N LEU A 67 20.11 12.07 -6.89
CA LEU A 67 18.66 11.77 -6.92
C LEU A 67 17.77 12.96 -6.53
N GLU A 68 18.29 13.87 -5.71
CA GLU A 68 17.55 15.08 -5.29
C GLU A 68 17.33 16.07 -6.45
N SER A 69 18.17 16.00 -7.47
CA SER A 69 18.16 16.92 -8.62
C SER A 69 17.48 16.37 -9.89
N GLN A 70 16.88 15.17 -9.85
CA GLN A 70 16.29 14.60 -11.07
C GLN A 70 14.75 14.76 -11.11
N PRO A 71 14.23 15.84 -11.73
CA PRO A 71 12.79 16.03 -11.93
C PRO A 71 12.16 14.87 -12.72
N VAL A 72 12.95 14.20 -13.56
CA VAL A 72 12.53 13.04 -14.35
C VAL A 72 12.09 11.86 -13.48
N LEU A 73 12.82 11.53 -12.40
CA LEU A 73 12.46 10.42 -11.51
C LEU A 73 11.17 10.71 -10.72
N ARG A 74 10.99 11.96 -10.29
CA ARG A 74 9.77 12.41 -9.61
C ARG A 74 8.57 12.38 -10.55
N LEU A 75 8.74 12.83 -11.77
CA LEU A 75 7.73 12.74 -12.82
C LEU A 75 7.35 11.29 -13.09
N ALA A 76 8.32 10.41 -13.29
CA ALA A 76 8.08 8.98 -13.49
C ALA A 76 7.27 8.37 -12.32
N GLY A 77 7.64 8.68 -11.06
CA GLY A 77 6.90 8.26 -9.87
C GLY A 77 5.46 8.77 -9.84
N ALA A 78 5.26 10.06 -10.11
CA ALA A 78 3.93 10.66 -10.16
C ALA A 78 3.06 10.04 -11.25
N PHE A 79 3.60 9.81 -12.46
CA PHE A 79 2.89 9.10 -13.54
C PHE A 79 2.57 7.65 -13.17
N CYS A 80 3.47 6.94 -12.47
CA CYS A 80 3.19 5.60 -11.96
C CYS A 80 2.02 5.61 -10.99
N ILE A 81 1.98 6.55 -10.05
CA ILE A 81 0.87 6.71 -9.09
C ILE A 81 -0.44 7.03 -9.84
N MET A 82 -0.41 7.93 -10.83
CA MET A 82 -1.58 8.22 -11.66
C MET A 82 -2.06 6.98 -12.42
N PHE A 83 -1.14 6.24 -13.03
CA PHE A 83 -1.45 4.98 -13.73
C PHE A 83 -2.09 3.95 -12.80
N LEU A 84 -1.57 3.80 -11.57
CA LEU A 84 -2.16 2.94 -10.54
C LEU A 84 -3.58 3.37 -10.19
N GLY A 85 -3.82 4.66 -9.99
CA GLY A 85 -5.15 5.21 -9.74
C GLY A 85 -6.12 4.89 -10.86
N LEU A 86 -5.74 5.12 -12.11
CA LEU A 86 -6.56 4.79 -13.29
C LEU A 86 -6.83 3.29 -13.42
N ARG A 87 -5.83 2.45 -13.20
CA ARG A 87 -5.97 0.99 -13.24
C ARG A 87 -6.95 0.49 -12.19
N MET A 88 -6.98 1.09 -11.00
CA MET A 88 -7.94 0.76 -9.96
C MET A 88 -9.37 1.17 -10.31
N MET A 89 -9.55 2.29 -11.03
CA MET A 89 -10.86 2.73 -11.48
C MET A 89 -11.39 1.86 -12.63
N SER A 90 -10.49 1.25 -13.41
CA SER A 90 -10.88 0.30 -14.44
C SER A 90 -11.35 -1.02 -13.83
N LYS A 91 -12.12 -1.82 -14.58
CA LYS A 91 -12.75 -3.05 -14.12
C LYS A 91 -11.71 -4.05 -13.57
N ILE A 92 -11.54 -4.11 -12.26
CA ILE A 92 -10.88 -5.24 -11.62
C ILE A 92 -11.97 -6.29 -11.43
N GLU A 93 -11.88 -7.41 -12.13
CA GLU A 93 -12.68 -8.60 -11.82
C GLU A 93 -12.22 -9.09 -10.45
N VAL A 94 -13.09 -8.85 -9.46
CA VAL A 94 -12.90 -9.46 -8.14
C VAL A 94 -13.33 -10.91 -8.28
N THR A 95 -12.40 -11.76 -8.69
CA THR A 95 -12.60 -13.19 -8.67
C THR A 95 -12.60 -13.61 -7.20
N THR A 96 -13.79 -13.74 -6.62
CA THR A 96 -13.97 -14.38 -5.33
C THR A 96 -13.61 -15.85 -5.51
N ASN A 97 -12.34 -16.17 -5.35
CA ASN A 97 -11.88 -17.54 -5.42
C ASN A 97 -12.46 -18.27 -4.20
N LYS A 98 -13.45 -19.14 -4.42
CA LYS A 98 -14.12 -19.90 -3.36
C LYS A 98 -13.23 -20.94 -2.65
N ASN A 99 -12.02 -21.17 -3.18
CA ASN A 99 -11.08 -22.18 -2.71
C ASN A 99 -9.83 -21.56 -2.06
N ILE A 100 -10.04 -20.57 -1.16
CA ILE A 100 -8.93 -20.06 -0.36
C ILE A 100 -8.89 -20.89 0.92
N ASP A 101 -7.93 -21.82 0.99
CA ASP A 101 -7.74 -22.67 2.17
C ASP A 101 -7.23 -21.84 3.35
N HIS A 102 -7.79 -22.11 4.51
CA HIS A 102 -7.30 -21.69 5.81
C HIS A 102 -6.92 -22.94 6.59
N GLU A 103 -5.65 -23.20 6.73
CA GLU A 103 -5.18 -24.35 7.52
C GLU A 103 -4.58 -23.92 8.86
N THR A 104 -3.81 -22.84 8.88
CA THR A 104 -3.15 -22.32 10.07
C THR A 104 -2.87 -20.81 9.95
N ALA A 105 -2.75 -20.14 11.11
CA ALA A 105 -2.38 -18.72 11.17
C ALA A 105 -1.07 -18.41 10.42
N ILE A 106 -0.08 -19.31 10.53
CA ILE A 106 1.22 -19.16 9.85
C ILE A 106 1.04 -19.20 8.33
N LYS A 107 0.23 -20.13 7.82
CA LYS A 107 -0.04 -20.24 6.39
C LYS A 107 -0.75 -19.00 5.83
N ASP A 108 -1.66 -18.43 6.61
CA ASP A 108 -2.34 -17.19 6.27
C ASP A 108 -1.36 -16.01 6.19
N ILE A 109 -0.46 -15.88 7.17
CA ILE A 109 0.58 -14.85 7.19
C ILE A 109 1.51 -15.00 5.98
N VAL A 110 2.04 -16.20 5.76
CA VAL A 110 2.96 -16.48 4.65
C VAL A 110 2.30 -16.21 3.30
N THR A 111 1.05 -16.65 3.12
CA THR A 111 0.33 -16.42 1.87
C THR A 111 0.07 -14.94 1.63
N GLY A 112 -0.34 -14.18 2.66
CA GLY A 112 -0.51 -12.73 2.58
C GLY A 112 0.77 -12.01 2.19
N PHE A 113 1.89 -12.40 2.82
CA PHE A 113 3.21 -11.89 2.50
C PHE A 113 3.60 -12.19 1.04
N LEU A 114 3.51 -13.46 0.63
CA LEU A 114 3.92 -13.89 -0.73
C LEU A 114 3.09 -13.22 -1.83
N VAL A 115 1.77 -13.12 -1.66
CA VAL A 115 0.89 -12.45 -2.64
C VAL A 115 1.25 -10.98 -2.79
N THR A 116 1.61 -10.33 -1.69
CA THR A 116 1.96 -8.90 -1.71
C THR A 116 3.37 -8.67 -2.24
N ILE A 117 4.36 -9.45 -1.79
CA ILE A 117 5.75 -9.31 -2.23
C ILE A 117 5.92 -9.64 -3.73
N SER A 118 5.02 -10.43 -4.30
CA SER A 118 5.00 -10.74 -5.73
C SER A 118 4.34 -9.64 -6.58
N ASN A 119 3.79 -8.58 -5.95
CA ASN A 119 3.10 -7.52 -6.67
C ASN A 119 4.05 -6.34 -6.99
N PRO A 120 4.56 -6.22 -8.23
CA PRO A 120 5.50 -5.17 -8.59
C PRO A 120 4.92 -3.76 -8.46
N LEU A 121 3.59 -3.62 -8.49
CA LEU A 121 2.94 -2.32 -8.37
C LEU A 121 3.06 -1.74 -6.96
N THR A 122 3.14 -2.60 -5.94
CA THR A 122 3.31 -2.17 -4.55
C THR A 122 4.69 -1.53 -4.35
N ILE A 123 5.76 -2.14 -4.87
CA ILE A 123 7.11 -1.55 -4.75
C ILE A 123 7.20 -0.19 -5.47
N ILE A 124 6.60 -0.07 -6.65
CA ILE A 124 6.58 1.19 -7.40
C ILE A 124 5.84 2.28 -6.60
N ALA A 125 4.70 1.93 -5.98
CA ALA A 125 3.96 2.86 -5.13
C ALA A 125 4.78 3.34 -3.92
N PHE A 126 5.51 2.44 -3.26
CA PHE A 126 6.39 2.80 -2.13
C PHE A 126 7.56 3.68 -2.57
N ILE A 127 8.25 3.35 -3.66
CA ILE A 127 9.35 4.16 -4.19
C ILE A 127 8.85 5.57 -4.50
N ALA A 128 7.72 5.71 -5.19
CA ALA A 128 7.16 6.99 -5.57
C ALA A 128 6.73 7.83 -4.34
N ALA A 129 6.04 7.21 -3.36
CA ALA A 129 5.60 7.90 -2.14
C ALA A 129 6.79 8.37 -1.30
N LEU A 130 7.82 7.53 -1.15
CA LEU A 130 9.01 7.84 -0.34
C LEU A 130 9.93 8.86 -1.02
N SER A 131 10.05 8.82 -2.35
CA SER A 131 10.79 9.86 -3.09
C SER A 131 10.20 11.25 -2.85
N TYR A 132 8.87 11.35 -2.73
CA TYR A 132 8.20 12.61 -2.41
C TYR A 132 8.45 13.05 -0.96
N VAL A 133 8.39 12.13 -0.01
CA VAL A 133 8.67 12.45 1.41
C VAL A 133 10.12 12.90 1.60
N ASN A 134 11.07 12.25 0.93
CA ASN A 134 12.47 12.64 0.97
C ASN A 134 12.69 14.06 0.43
N TYR A 135 11.93 14.44 -0.62
CA TYR A 135 11.95 15.80 -1.14
C TYR A 135 11.41 16.86 -0.17
N LEU A 136 10.35 16.52 0.59
CA LEU A 136 9.75 17.45 1.56
C LEU A 136 10.57 17.61 2.84
N MET A 137 11.36 16.60 3.18
CA MET A 137 12.11 16.53 4.43
C MET A 137 13.62 16.60 4.12
N GLU A 138 14.13 17.80 3.93
CA GLU A 138 15.56 18.06 3.74
C GLU A 138 16.41 17.24 4.73
N GLN A 139 17.05 16.15 4.28
CA GLN A 139 17.89 15.23 5.06
C GLN A 139 17.15 14.36 6.10
N ILE A 140 16.64 13.21 5.66
CA ILE A 140 16.16 12.16 6.56
C ILE A 140 17.39 11.41 7.12
N ASN A 141 17.59 11.45 8.44
CA ASN A 141 18.63 10.67 9.11
C ASN A 141 18.18 9.21 9.33
N TYR A 142 19.09 8.33 9.76
CA TYR A 142 18.79 6.91 10.01
C TYR A 142 17.63 6.69 10.98
N LEU A 143 17.52 7.51 12.03
CA LEU A 143 16.41 7.44 12.98
C LEU A 143 15.08 7.82 12.31
N GLY A 144 15.06 8.87 11.49
CA GLY A 144 13.90 9.28 10.72
C GLY A 144 13.46 8.18 9.76
N SER A 145 14.40 7.55 9.06
CA SER A 145 14.17 6.40 8.17
C SER A 145 13.52 5.24 8.90
N SER A 146 14.05 4.86 10.06
CA SER A 146 13.48 3.78 10.88
C SER A 146 12.08 4.10 11.37
N LEU A 147 11.80 5.36 11.73
CA LEU A 147 10.47 5.81 12.12
C LEU A 147 9.47 5.79 10.96
N ILE A 148 9.90 6.14 9.75
CA ILE A 148 9.07 6.03 8.54
C ILE A 148 8.70 4.56 8.29
N VAL A 149 9.67 3.67 8.31
CA VAL A 149 9.46 2.23 8.09
C VAL A 149 8.52 1.63 9.12
N LEU A 150 8.71 1.97 10.39
CA LEU A 150 7.79 1.56 11.47
C LEU A 150 6.38 2.12 11.24
N GLY A 151 6.27 3.38 10.84
CA GLY A 151 5.01 4.01 10.49
C GLY A 151 4.31 3.31 9.34
N ILE A 152 5.03 2.94 8.27
CA ILE A 152 4.49 2.18 7.13
C ILE A 152 3.86 0.87 7.61
N PHE A 153 4.56 0.10 8.42
CA PHE A 153 4.04 -1.15 8.97
C PHE A 153 2.75 -0.94 9.78
N ILE A 154 2.78 0.02 10.72
CA ILE A 154 1.62 0.30 11.57
C ILE A 154 0.45 0.81 10.73
N GLY A 155 0.68 1.74 9.80
CA GLY A 155 -0.36 2.31 8.94
C GLY A 155 -1.02 1.26 8.05
N SER A 156 -0.23 0.39 7.42
CA SER A 156 -0.72 -0.74 6.65
C SER A 156 -1.52 -1.71 7.53
N PHE A 157 -0.98 -2.10 8.69
CA PHE A 157 -1.67 -3.04 9.59
C PHE A 157 -3.00 -2.48 10.11
N VAL A 158 -3.06 -1.20 10.44
CA VAL A 158 -4.31 -0.50 10.83
C VAL A 158 -5.34 -0.58 9.70
N TRP A 159 -4.93 -0.39 8.44
CA TRP A 159 -5.83 -0.57 7.31
C TRP A 159 -6.41 -1.99 7.22
N TRP A 160 -5.57 -3.02 7.35
CA TRP A 160 -6.01 -4.43 7.31
C TRP A 160 -6.93 -4.77 8.46
N LEU A 161 -6.68 -4.23 9.65
CA LEU A 161 -7.56 -4.38 10.81
C LEU A 161 -8.94 -3.76 10.54
N ILE A 162 -8.98 -2.56 9.96
CA ILE A 162 -10.24 -1.89 9.57
C ILE A 162 -10.96 -2.71 8.51
N LEU A 163 -10.27 -3.16 7.46
CA LEU A 163 -10.86 -3.90 6.35
C LEU A 163 -11.46 -5.23 6.81
N CYS A 164 -10.76 -6.00 7.63
CA CYS A 164 -11.24 -7.27 8.18
C CYS A 164 -12.45 -7.06 9.10
N SER A 165 -12.39 -6.04 9.98
CA SER A 165 -13.52 -5.68 10.86
C SER A 165 -14.75 -5.28 10.07
N PHE A 166 -14.56 -4.43 9.05
CA PHE A 166 -15.63 -4.00 8.15
C PHE A 166 -16.22 -5.19 7.38
N SER A 167 -15.38 -6.11 6.93
CA SER A 167 -15.80 -7.28 6.17
C SER A 167 -16.78 -8.15 6.94
N ILE A 168 -16.52 -8.40 8.22
CA ILE A 168 -17.41 -9.18 9.07
C ILE A 168 -18.69 -8.42 9.39
N LYS A 169 -18.55 -7.14 9.79
CA LYS A 169 -19.70 -6.33 10.18
C LYS A 169 -20.71 -6.12 9.04
N PHE A 170 -20.21 -6.04 7.81
CA PHE A 170 -21.01 -5.77 6.61
C PHE A 170 -21.06 -6.95 5.64
N LYS A 171 -20.95 -8.19 6.14
CA LYS A 171 -20.95 -9.43 5.35
C LYS A 171 -22.02 -9.46 4.25
N GLU A 172 -23.25 -9.08 4.59
CA GLU A 172 -24.38 -9.08 3.65
C GLU A 172 -24.32 -7.95 2.60
N ARG A 173 -23.54 -6.90 2.86
CA ARG A 173 -23.41 -5.72 1.98
C ARG A 173 -22.19 -5.75 1.10
N LEU A 174 -21.21 -6.63 1.35
CA LEU A 174 -20.00 -6.76 0.56
C LEU A 174 -20.27 -7.46 -0.77
N THR A 175 -20.92 -6.73 -1.66
CA THR A 175 -21.17 -7.18 -3.03
C THR A 175 -19.99 -6.79 -3.94
N PRO A 176 -19.80 -7.49 -5.10
CA PRO A 176 -18.82 -7.07 -6.11
C PRO A 176 -19.00 -5.62 -6.57
N LYS A 177 -20.27 -5.14 -6.58
CA LYS A 177 -20.59 -3.74 -6.89
C LYS A 177 -20.00 -2.77 -5.86
N MET A 178 -20.07 -3.12 -4.57
CA MET A 178 -19.51 -2.28 -3.49
C MET A 178 -17.98 -2.25 -3.54
N ILE A 179 -17.34 -3.39 -3.74
CA ILE A 179 -15.88 -3.46 -3.90
C ILE A 179 -15.42 -2.62 -5.09
N ARG A 180 -16.15 -2.69 -6.21
CA ARG A 180 -15.88 -1.85 -7.38
C ARG A 180 -16.01 -0.36 -7.07
N LYS A 181 -17.04 0.04 -6.29
CA LYS A 181 -17.22 1.44 -5.86
C LYS A 181 -16.08 1.91 -4.97
N ILE A 182 -15.63 1.07 -4.03
CA ILE A 182 -14.47 1.36 -3.17
C ILE A 182 -13.22 1.54 -4.04
N ASN A 183 -12.94 0.63 -4.98
CA ASN A 183 -11.80 0.73 -5.88
C ASN A 183 -11.86 1.99 -6.76
N PHE A 184 -13.04 2.35 -7.24
CA PHE A 184 -13.21 3.57 -8.05
C PHE A 184 -12.89 4.83 -7.23
N ILE A 185 -13.41 4.94 -6.00
CA ILE A 185 -13.15 6.08 -5.11
C ILE A 185 -11.68 6.13 -4.71
N SER A 186 -11.11 5.02 -4.24
CA SER A 186 -9.70 4.94 -3.84
C SER A 186 -8.76 5.20 -5.00
N GLY A 187 -9.06 4.65 -6.19
CA GLY A 187 -8.31 4.92 -7.41
C GLY A 187 -8.36 6.40 -7.82
N GLY A 188 -9.52 7.03 -7.68
CA GLY A 188 -9.69 8.47 -7.91
C GLY A 188 -8.85 9.31 -6.96
N LEU A 189 -8.84 8.98 -5.67
CA LEU A 189 -8.00 9.67 -4.67
C LEU A 189 -6.50 9.52 -4.99
N ILE A 190 -6.05 8.32 -5.34
CA ILE A 190 -4.67 8.04 -5.73
C ILE A 190 -4.30 8.79 -7.02
N PHE A 191 -5.21 8.85 -8.00
CA PHE A 191 -5.00 9.59 -9.23
C PHE A 191 -4.86 11.10 -8.98
N VAL A 192 -5.74 11.69 -8.17
CA VAL A 192 -5.65 13.11 -7.75
C VAL A 192 -4.36 13.37 -7.00
N PHE A 193 -3.95 12.46 -6.10
CA PHE A 193 -2.66 12.57 -5.42
C PHE A 193 -1.49 12.58 -6.40
N GLY A 194 -1.50 11.72 -7.42
CA GLY A 194 -0.50 11.73 -8.51
C GLY A 194 -0.46 13.07 -9.27
N ILE A 195 -1.62 13.68 -9.54
CA ILE A 195 -1.69 15.03 -10.16
C ILE A 195 -1.04 16.08 -9.25
N LEU A 196 -1.36 16.05 -7.94
CA LEU A 196 -0.76 16.99 -6.98
C LEU A 196 0.76 16.85 -6.92
N LEU A 197 1.28 15.61 -7.03
CA LEU A 197 2.71 15.36 -7.13
C LEU A 197 3.33 16.01 -8.37
N VAL A 198 2.70 15.89 -9.54
CA VAL A 198 3.17 16.55 -10.79
C VAL A 198 3.21 18.05 -10.61
N ILE A 199 2.15 18.65 -10.06
CA ILE A 199 2.05 20.12 -9.87
C ILE A 199 3.09 20.61 -8.84
N SER A 200 3.47 19.78 -7.87
CA SER A 200 4.45 20.17 -6.84
C SER A 200 5.91 20.17 -7.33
N ILE A 201 6.17 19.61 -8.52
CA ILE A 201 7.50 19.61 -9.12
C ILE A 201 7.80 21.02 -9.64
N LYS A 202 8.48 21.85 -8.82
CA LYS A 202 8.95 23.17 -9.23
C LYS A 202 10.12 22.98 -10.21
N GLY A 203 9.93 23.39 -11.46
CA GLY A 203 11.02 23.45 -12.43
C GLY A 203 10.80 22.73 -13.78
N ILE A 204 9.53 22.60 -14.21
CA ILE A 204 9.18 22.33 -15.62
C ILE A 204 8.64 23.62 -16.22
#